data_898aa2f921e64181a27343e8d365b723
#
_entry.id   898aa2f921e64181a27343e8d365b723
#
_cell.length_a   1.000
_cell.length_b   1.000
_cell.length_c   1.000
_cell.angle_alpha   90.00
_cell.angle_beta   90.00
_cell.angle_gamma   90.00
#
_symmetry.space_group_name_H-M   'P 1'
#
loop_
_entity.id
_entity.type
_entity.pdbx_description
1 polymer ?
#
loop_
_entity_poly.entity_id
_entity_poly.type
_entity_poly.pdbx_seq_one_letter_code
_entity_poly.pdbx_strand_id
1 'polypeptide(L)'
;TPSNPQGTSASEQYLKHAVKLARKHNFVLALDECYCEIYRGTPPVGGMEVCASLGEGLSNVISFNSLSKRSSAPGLRSGFLVGDEKIIKRYGEFVTFGGSPLPLPILHASTALWNDDRHVEENRSYYAENFRIAEDILGPYSLAPMPKAGFFIWLQVGDGREAARKLWREVAIKTVPGELMARSLVGEENPGQSYLRIALVYDAKTTEFGLRKIEKVLYAE
;
A
#
# COMPACT_ATOMS: atom_id res chain seq x y z
N THR A 1 -0.90 6.12 3.57
CA THR A 1 -0.47 5.21 4.63
C THR A 1 -1.54 4.15 4.82
N PRO A 2 -1.20 2.87 4.77
CA PRO A 2 0.14 2.26 4.67
C PRO A 2 0.88 2.50 3.36
N SER A 3 2.22 2.49 3.41
CA SER A 3 3.07 2.81 2.26
C SER A 3 3.31 1.62 1.33
N ASN A 4 3.47 1.90 0.05
CA ASN A 4 3.98 0.96 -0.94
C ASN A 4 5.36 1.51 -1.42
N PRO A 5 6.46 0.76 -1.26
CA PRO A 5 6.52 -0.70 -1.04
C PRO A 5 6.69 -1.17 0.42
N GLN A 6 7.01 -0.29 1.38
CA GLN A 6 7.53 -0.66 2.70
C GLN A 6 6.46 -1.29 3.63
N GLY A 7 5.17 -1.09 3.38
CA GLY A 7 4.08 -1.58 4.23
C GLY A 7 4.07 -0.97 5.64
N THR A 8 4.68 0.20 5.80
CA THR A 8 4.70 0.95 7.06
C THR A 8 3.50 1.86 7.17
N SER A 9 2.94 1.97 8.37
CA SER A 9 1.82 2.87 8.68
C SER A 9 2.30 4.05 9.51
N ALA A 10 1.76 5.22 9.24
CA ALA A 10 1.99 6.40 10.07
C ALA A 10 1.37 6.19 11.46
N SER A 11 2.06 6.62 12.51
CA SER A 11 1.50 6.60 13.86
C SER A 11 0.43 7.68 14.03
N GLU A 12 -0.49 7.47 14.98
CA GLU A 12 -1.49 8.47 15.34
C GLU A 12 -0.86 9.83 15.68
N GLN A 13 0.25 9.82 16.44
CA GLN A 13 0.96 11.03 16.81
C GLN A 13 1.54 11.77 15.59
N TYR A 14 2.10 11.02 14.63
CA TYR A 14 2.60 11.59 13.38
C TYR A 14 1.48 12.23 12.58
N LEU A 15 0.35 11.54 12.42
CA LEU A 15 -0.81 12.08 11.70
C LEU A 15 -1.41 13.30 12.38
N LYS A 16 -1.54 13.30 13.72
CA LYS A 16 -1.95 14.49 14.49
C LYS A 16 -1.04 15.68 14.25
N HIS A 17 0.27 15.45 14.22
CA HIS A 17 1.24 16.51 13.93
C HIS A 17 1.08 17.02 12.48
N ALA A 18 0.97 16.13 11.50
CA ALA A 18 0.80 16.49 10.10
C ALA A 18 -0.50 17.30 9.87
N VAL A 19 -1.61 16.90 10.49
CA VAL A 19 -2.89 17.63 10.43
C VAL A 19 -2.74 19.05 11.00
N LYS A 20 -2.12 19.17 12.19
CA LYS A 20 -1.86 20.50 12.81
C LYS A 20 -1.00 21.38 11.92
N LEU A 21 0.03 20.84 11.28
CA LEU A 21 0.88 21.58 10.34
C LEU A 21 0.10 22.03 9.11
N ALA A 22 -0.71 21.13 8.52
CA ALA A 22 -1.55 21.45 7.37
C ALA A 22 -2.48 22.65 7.66
N ARG A 23 -3.13 22.65 8.81
CA ARG A 23 -3.99 23.74 9.26
C ARG A 23 -3.21 25.02 9.54
N LYS A 24 -2.11 24.93 10.29
CA LYS A 24 -1.26 26.07 10.65
C LYS A 24 -0.70 26.79 9.43
N HIS A 25 -0.29 26.06 8.40
CA HIS A 25 0.36 26.59 7.20
C HIS A 25 -0.57 26.63 5.99
N ASN A 26 -1.86 26.32 6.17
CA ASN A 26 -2.90 26.35 5.15
C ASN A 26 -2.54 25.60 3.85
N PHE A 27 -2.03 24.37 3.99
CA PHE A 27 -1.88 23.45 2.86
C PHE A 27 -2.82 22.26 2.99
N VAL A 28 -3.03 21.52 1.90
CA VAL A 28 -3.87 20.32 1.90
C VAL A 28 -3.01 19.10 2.21
N LEU A 29 -3.39 18.39 3.27
CA LEU A 29 -2.84 17.07 3.59
C LEU A 29 -3.68 16.00 2.88
N ALA A 30 -3.10 15.37 1.87
CA ALA A 30 -3.71 14.27 1.13
C ALA A 30 -3.18 12.93 1.66
N LEU A 31 -4.07 12.07 2.17
CA LEU A 31 -3.74 10.76 2.72
C LEU A 31 -4.22 9.67 1.75
N ASP A 32 -3.28 8.94 1.17
CA ASP A 32 -3.59 7.73 0.40
C ASP A 32 -3.73 6.56 1.37
N GLU A 33 -4.96 6.13 1.60
CA GLU A 33 -5.32 5.05 2.51
C GLU A 33 -5.76 3.77 1.76
N CYS A 34 -5.38 3.64 0.48
CA CYS A 34 -5.80 2.51 -0.35
C CYS A 34 -5.38 1.13 0.19
N TYR A 35 -4.40 1.06 1.08
CA TYR A 35 -3.95 -0.18 1.72
C TYR A 35 -4.40 -0.35 3.18
N CYS A 36 -5.21 0.56 3.73
CA CYS A 36 -5.58 0.55 5.14
C CYS A 36 -6.31 -0.72 5.60
N GLU A 37 -6.99 -1.42 4.69
CA GLU A 37 -7.73 -2.65 4.99
C GLU A 37 -6.88 -3.94 4.87
N ILE A 38 -5.64 -3.85 4.38
CA ILE A 38 -4.72 -4.98 4.30
C ILE A 38 -3.65 -4.81 5.36
N TYR A 39 -3.85 -5.41 6.53
CA TYR A 39 -2.94 -5.29 7.68
C TYR A 39 -2.86 -6.58 8.48
N ARG A 40 -1.83 -6.70 9.33
CA ARG A 40 -1.62 -7.78 10.30
C ARG A 40 -1.60 -7.18 11.71
N GLY A 41 -2.39 -7.77 12.60
CA GLY A 41 -2.51 -7.30 14.00
C GLY A 41 -3.39 -6.07 14.11
N THR A 42 -2.86 -4.93 14.53
CA THR A 42 -3.62 -3.71 14.77
C THR A 42 -3.90 -2.96 13.46
N PRO A 43 -5.15 -2.53 13.23
CA PRO A 43 -5.47 -1.71 12.06
C PRO A 43 -4.69 -0.40 12.05
N PRO A 44 -4.29 0.08 10.86
CA PRO A 44 -3.70 1.41 10.71
C PRO A 44 -4.69 2.50 11.12
N VAL A 45 -4.20 3.53 11.78
CA VAL A 45 -5.01 4.70 12.14
C VAL A 45 -5.33 5.50 10.87
N GLY A 46 -6.60 5.86 10.68
CA GLY A 46 -7.07 6.66 9.55
C GLY A 46 -6.98 8.17 9.80
N GLY A 47 -6.84 8.95 8.71
CA GLY A 47 -6.81 10.40 8.81
C GLY A 47 -8.09 11.02 9.35
N MET A 48 -9.23 10.45 8.98
CA MET A 48 -10.54 10.93 9.48
C MET A 48 -10.71 10.65 10.96
N GLU A 49 -10.24 9.51 11.46
CA GLU A 49 -10.21 9.15 12.87
C GLU A 49 -9.34 10.15 13.67
N VAL A 50 -8.18 10.49 13.15
CA VAL A 50 -7.29 11.49 13.74
C VAL A 50 -7.96 12.86 13.79
N CYS A 51 -8.61 13.29 12.71
CA CYS A 51 -9.35 14.55 12.68
C CYS A 51 -10.48 14.57 13.74
N ALA A 52 -11.22 13.47 13.87
CA ALA A 52 -12.27 13.33 14.89
C ALA A 52 -11.69 13.42 16.30
N SER A 53 -10.54 12.78 16.57
CA SER A 53 -9.87 12.83 17.87
C SER A 53 -9.37 14.23 18.26
N LEU A 54 -9.08 15.09 17.26
CA LEU A 54 -8.67 16.47 17.49
C LEU A 54 -9.86 17.42 17.74
N GLY A 55 -11.10 17.04 17.38
CA GLY A 55 -12.31 17.83 17.60
C GLY A 55 -12.45 19.09 16.75
N GLU A 56 -11.63 19.29 15.72
CA GLU A 56 -11.53 20.52 14.93
C GLU A 56 -12.08 20.37 13.50
N GLY A 57 -12.91 19.37 13.23
CA GLY A 57 -13.46 19.06 11.91
C GLY A 57 -12.42 18.52 10.92
N LEU A 58 -12.70 18.59 9.61
CA LEU A 58 -11.90 17.99 8.54
C LEU A 58 -11.09 19.01 7.71
N SER A 59 -11.01 20.26 8.13
CA SER A 59 -10.34 21.31 7.37
C SER A 59 -8.92 20.94 6.98
N ASN A 60 -8.56 21.20 5.72
CA ASN A 60 -7.24 20.94 5.12
C ASN A 60 -6.86 19.46 4.99
N VAL A 61 -7.74 18.50 5.27
CA VAL A 61 -7.42 17.07 5.18
C VAL A 61 -8.34 16.37 4.20
N ILE A 62 -7.77 15.55 3.33
CA ILE A 62 -8.50 14.63 2.44
C ILE A 62 -7.91 13.25 2.52
N SER A 63 -8.75 12.21 2.47
CA SER A 63 -8.35 10.82 2.44
C SER A 63 -8.93 10.12 1.21
N PHE A 64 -8.09 9.31 0.57
CA PHE A 64 -8.42 8.49 -0.59
C PHE A 64 -8.52 7.03 -0.20
N ASN A 65 -9.62 6.39 -0.57
CA ASN A 65 -9.85 4.97 -0.39
C ASN A 65 -10.22 4.30 -1.71
N SER A 66 -9.93 3.01 -1.85
CA SER A 66 -10.14 2.30 -3.11
C SER A 66 -10.54 0.84 -2.92
N LEU A 67 -11.46 0.36 -3.77
CA LEU A 67 -11.78 -1.05 -3.88
C LEU A 67 -10.64 -1.89 -4.48
N SER A 68 -9.66 -1.25 -5.12
CA SER A 68 -8.55 -1.94 -5.78
C SER A 68 -7.80 -2.90 -4.86
N LYS A 69 -7.61 -2.50 -3.58
CA LYS A 69 -6.86 -3.30 -2.60
C LYS A 69 -7.79 -3.88 -1.54
N ARG A 70 -8.75 -3.10 -1.03
CA ARG A 70 -9.76 -3.56 -0.09
C ARG A 70 -10.50 -4.82 -0.58
N SER A 71 -10.92 -4.80 -1.83
CA SER A 71 -11.79 -5.82 -2.42
C SER A 71 -11.13 -6.62 -3.54
N SER A 72 -9.80 -6.54 -3.70
CA SER A 72 -9.06 -7.19 -4.81
C SER A 72 -9.67 -6.90 -6.19
N ALA A 73 -10.29 -5.73 -6.38
CA ALA A 73 -11.04 -5.34 -7.57
C ALA A 73 -10.42 -4.12 -8.30
N PRO A 74 -9.13 -4.17 -8.70
CA PRO A 74 -8.46 -3.02 -9.32
C PRO A 74 -9.07 -2.64 -10.69
N GLY A 75 -9.70 -3.59 -11.38
CA GLY A 75 -10.34 -3.37 -12.68
C GLY A 75 -11.59 -2.49 -12.63
N LEU A 76 -12.28 -2.39 -11.49
CA LEU A 76 -13.46 -1.54 -11.35
C LEU A 76 -13.14 -0.03 -11.38
N ARG A 77 -11.90 0.37 -11.15
CA ARG A 77 -11.46 1.77 -11.10
C ARG A 77 -12.29 2.61 -10.11
N SER A 78 -12.73 2.02 -9.01
CA SER A 78 -13.63 2.62 -8.04
C SER A 78 -12.95 2.89 -6.71
N GLY A 79 -13.31 4.02 -6.11
CA GLY A 79 -12.85 4.48 -4.80
C GLY A 79 -13.68 5.67 -4.36
N PHE A 80 -13.34 6.24 -3.22
CA PHE A 80 -13.96 7.47 -2.73
C PHE A 80 -12.92 8.42 -2.14
N LEU A 81 -13.31 9.67 -2.05
CA LEU A 81 -12.60 10.76 -1.41
C LEU A 81 -13.48 11.33 -0.29
N VAL A 82 -12.89 11.53 0.88
CA VAL A 82 -13.55 12.12 2.05
C VAL A 82 -12.62 13.14 2.72
N GLY A 83 -13.18 14.18 3.35
CA GLY A 83 -12.39 15.18 4.07
C GLY A 83 -12.98 16.58 4.04
N ASP A 84 -12.12 17.58 3.85
CA ASP A 84 -12.48 19.00 3.81
C ASP A 84 -13.63 19.28 2.83
N GLU A 85 -14.75 19.78 3.35
CA GLU A 85 -15.98 20.04 2.59
C GLU A 85 -15.74 20.95 1.37
N LYS A 86 -14.92 21.97 1.52
CA LYS A 86 -14.63 22.93 0.43
C LYS A 86 -13.86 22.26 -0.70
N ILE A 87 -12.91 21.39 -0.34
CA ILE A 87 -12.12 20.63 -1.31
C ILE A 87 -13.01 19.59 -2.00
N ILE A 88 -13.81 18.83 -1.23
CA ILE A 88 -14.75 17.85 -1.78
C ILE A 88 -15.73 18.50 -2.77
N LYS A 89 -16.30 19.64 -2.42
CA LYS A 89 -17.19 20.38 -3.31
C LYS A 89 -16.51 20.78 -4.62
N ARG A 90 -15.32 21.37 -4.53
CA ARG A 90 -14.53 21.77 -5.73
C ARG A 90 -14.15 20.57 -6.59
N TYR A 91 -13.77 19.46 -5.96
CA TYR A 91 -13.47 18.23 -6.67
C TYR A 91 -14.72 17.67 -7.38
N GLY A 92 -15.88 17.68 -6.73
CA GLY A 92 -17.16 17.28 -7.33
C GLY A 92 -17.50 18.10 -8.57
N GLU A 93 -17.34 19.42 -8.52
CA GLU A 93 -17.51 20.32 -9.67
C GLU A 93 -16.54 19.96 -10.81
N PHE A 94 -15.27 19.73 -10.48
CA PHE A 94 -14.27 19.33 -11.47
C PHE A 94 -14.60 17.98 -12.13
N VAL A 95 -14.99 16.97 -11.36
CA VAL A 95 -15.31 15.63 -11.89
C VAL A 95 -16.54 15.66 -12.80
N THR A 96 -17.51 16.52 -12.51
CA THR A 96 -18.73 16.68 -13.32
C THR A 96 -18.42 17.05 -14.76
N PHE A 97 -17.41 17.88 -15.00
CA PHE A 97 -17.08 18.41 -16.33
C PHE A 97 -15.77 17.85 -16.89
N GLY A 98 -14.80 17.54 -16.05
CA GLY A 98 -13.46 17.11 -16.45
C GLY A 98 -13.15 15.64 -16.13
N GLY A 99 -13.99 14.98 -15.35
CA GLY A 99 -13.83 13.58 -14.97
C GLY A 99 -14.66 12.64 -15.86
N SER A 100 -14.34 11.36 -15.79
CA SER A 100 -15.16 10.31 -16.38
C SER A 100 -15.95 9.63 -15.24
N PRO A 101 -17.26 9.80 -15.15
CA PRO A 101 -18.08 9.14 -14.14
C PRO A 101 -18.05 7.63 -14.35
N LEU A 102 -18.13 6.87 -13.25
CA LEU A 102 -18.21 5.43 -13.34
C LEU A 102 -19.54 5.00 -13.98
N PRO A 103 -19.54 4.00 -14.87
CA PRO A 103 -20.77 3.41 -15.40
C PRO A 103 -21.67 2.87 -14.29
N LEU A 104 -23.00 2.96 -14.45
CA LEU A 104 -23.97 2.51 -13.45
C LEU A 104 -23.73 1.07 -12.95
N PRO A 105 -23.44 0.06 -13.81
CA PRO A 105 -23.13 -1.29 -13.33
C PRO A 105 -21.93 -1.31 -12.36
N ILE A 106 -20.91 -0.50 -12.62
CA ILE A 106 -19.73 -0.39 -11.74
C ILE A 106 -20.09 0.29 -10.42
N LEU A 107 -20.97 1.29 -10.42
CA LEU A 107 -21.46 1.93 -9.18
C LEU A 107 -22.24 0.94 -8.32
N HIS A 108 -23.12 0.13 -8.91
CA HIS A 108 -23.86 -0.92 -8.18
C HIS A 108 -22.92 -1.98 -7.59
N ALA A 109 -21.96 -2.47 -8.38
CA ALA A 109 -20.95 -3.40 -7.89
C ALA A 109 -20.10 -2.79 -6.76
N SER A 110 -19.71 -1.52 -6.91
CA SER A 110 -18.96 -0.79 -5.88
C SER A 110 -19.75 -0.65 -4.58
N THR A 111 -21.04 -0.30 -4.68
CA THR A 111 -21.93 -0.19 -3.52
C THR A 111 -22.03 -1.53 -2.78
N ALA A 112 -22.19 -2.64 -3.51
CA ALA A 112 -22.22 -3.96 -2.91
C ALA A 112 -20.92 -4.29 -2.17
N LEU A 113 -19.76 -4.00 -2.78
CA LEU A 113 -18.45 -4.25 -2.17
C LEU A 113 -18.17 -3.36 -0.97
N TRP A 114 -18.62 -2.10 -0.96
CA TRP A 114 -18.46 -1.21 0.19
C TRP A 114 -19.35 -1.61 1.38
N ASN A 115 -20.47 -2.27 1.14
CA ASN A 115 -21.41 -2.75 2.15
C ASN A 115 -21.13 -4.18 2.66
N ASP A 116 -20.09 -4.84 2.14
CA ASP A 116 -19.68 -6.19 2.54
C ASP A 116 -18.28 -6.17 3.13
N ASP A 117 -18.18 -6.45 4.43
CA ASP A 117 -16.90 -6.57 5.14
C ASP A 117 -16.37 -8.01 5.18
N ARG A 118 -17.21 -9.01 4.89
CA ARG A 118 -16.81 -10.42 4.98
C ARG A 118 -15.66 -10.73 4.02
N HIS A 119 -15.79 -10.35 2.74
CA HIS A 119 -14.72 -10.58 1.76
C HIS A 119 -13.43 -9.81 2.09
N VAL A 120 -13.54 -8.69 2.85
CA VAL A 120 -12.36 -7.92 3.29
C VAL A 120 -11.60 -8.68 4.36
N GLU A 121 -12.29 -9.33 5.29
CA GLU A 121 -11.69 -10.20 6.31
C GLU A 121 -11.04 -11.44 5.69
N GLU A 122 -11.72 -12.05 4.71
CA GLU A 122 -11.17 -13.17 3.93
C GLU A 122 -9.89 -12.75 3.18
N ASN A 123 -9.92 -11.59 2.51
CA ASN A 123 -8.78 -11.01 1.80
C ASN A 123 -7.60 -10.69 2.76
N ARG A 124 -7.90 -10.13 3.92
CA ARG A 124 -6.91 -9.85 4.98
C ARG A 124 -6.24 -11.13 5.49
N SER A 125 -7.04 -12.17 5.75
CA SER A 125 -6.55 -13.47 6.18
C SER A 125 -5.65 -14.14 5.14
N TYR A 126 -6.02 -14.03 3.86
CA TYR A 126 -5.22 -14.50 2.74
C TYR A 126 -3.83 -13.86 2.69
N TYR A 127 -3.75 -12.54 2.81
CA TYR A 127 -2.45 -11.86 2.82
C TYR A 127 -1.66 -12.11 4.12
N ALA A 128 -2.33 -12.25 5.26
CA ALA A 128 -1.68 -12.58 6.52
C ALA A 128 -0.95 -13.93 6.46
N GLU A 129 -1.57 -14.93 5.84
CA GLU A 129 -0.94 -16.25 5.62
C GLU A 129 0.27 -16.15 4.68
N ASN A 130 0.16 -15.40 3.58
CA ASN A 130 1.30 -15.18 2.69
C ASN A 130 2.48 -14.47 3.37
N PHE A 131 2.20 -13.53 4.27
CA PHE A 131 3.23 -12.88 5.07
C PHE A 131 3.86 -13.83 6.09
N ARG A 132 3.09 -14.74 6.70
CA ARG A 132 3.62 -15.75 7.59
C ARG A 132 4.62 -16.65 6.86
N ILE A 133 4.25 -17.14 5.67
CA ILE A 133 5.15 -17.93 4.82
C ILE A 133 6.42 -17.13 4.46
N ALA A 134 6.25 -15.85 4.13
CA ALA A 134 7.39 -15.00 3.80
C ALA A 134 8.32 -14.76 5.00
N GLU A 135 7.77 -14.62 6.20
CA GLU A 135 8.52 -14.45 7.44
C GLU A 135 9.32 -15.71 7.78
N ASP A 136 8.70 -16.90 7.60
CA ASP A 136 9.37 -18.19 7.82
C ASP A 136 10.54 -18.42 6.84
N ILE A 137 10.43 -17.97 5.59
CA ILE A 137 11.43 -18.24 4.54
C ILE A 137 12.47 -17.12 4.44
N LEU A 138 12.04 -15.87 4.35
CA LEU A 138 12.92 -14.72 4.12
C LEU A 138 13.25 -13.92 5.38
N GLY A 139 12.54 -14.15 6.48
CA GLY A 139 12.80 -13.48 7.75
C GLY A 139 14.25 -13.58 8.22
N PRO A 140 14.91 -14.77 8.14
CA PRO A 140 16.32 -14.92 8.52
C PRO A 140 17.30 -14.02 7.75
N TYR A 141 16.94 -13.60 6.55
CA TYR A 141 17.76 -12.78 5.67
C TYR A 141 17.33 -11.30 5.66
N SER A 142 16.25 -10.96 6.33
CA SER A 142 15.70 -9.60 6.36
C SER A 142 16.36 -8.79 7.48
N LEU A 143 16.89 -7.60 7.14
CA LEU A 143 17.41 -6.65 8.12
C LEU A 143 16.32 -5.86 8.86
N ALA A 144 15.08 -5.95 8.40
CA ALA A 144 13.93 -5.28 8.99
C ALA A 144 12.79 -6.27 9.25
N PRO A 145 11.93 -6.01 10.23
CA PRO A 145 10.73 -6.81 10.45
C PRO A 145 9.86 -6.86 9.19
N MET A 146 9.17 -7.98 8.97
CA MET A 146 8.19 -8.08 7.89
C MET A 146 7.12 -6.99 8.00
N PRO A 147 6.66 -6.44 6.88
CA PRO A 147 5.66 -5.37 6.84
C PRO A 147 4.38 -5.76 7.58
N LYS A 148 3.77 -4.79 8.26
CA LYS A 148 2.49 -4.98 8.97
C LYS A 148 1.28 -4.70 8.10
N ALA A 149 1.46 -4.10 6.93
CA ALA A 149 0.36 -3.76 6.03
C ALA A 149 0.77 -3.85 4.55
N GLY A 150 -0.23 -3.83 3.66
CA GLY A 150 -0.05 -4.05 2.23
C GLY A 150 0.16 -5.52 1.91
N PHE A 151 0.76 -5.81 0.75
CA PHE A 151 1.06 -7.17 0.28
C PHE A 151 2.41 -7.24 -0.45
N PHE A 152 3.35 -6.38 -0.06
CA PHE A 152 4.71 -6.35 -0.61
C PHE A 152 5.74 -6.66 0.46
N ILE A 153 6.82 -7.30 0.06
CA ILE A 153 8.07 -7.33 0.79
C ILE A 153 9.02 -6.34 0.14
N TRP A 154 9.72 -5.57 0.95
CA TRP A 154 10.79 -4.68 0.56
C TRP A 154 12.10 -5.28 1.06
N LEU A 155 12.68 -6.17 0.23
CA LEU A 155 13.82 -7.01 0.59
C LEU A 155 15.13 -6.32 0.23
N GLN A 156 16.03 -6.18 1.18
CA GLN A 156 17.38 -5.68 0.95
C GLN A 156 18.27 -6.81 0.40
N VAL A 157 18.92 -6.59 -0.75
CA VAL A 157 19.69 -7.60 -1.48
C VAL A 157 21.04 -7.09 -1.98
N GLY A 158 21.47 -5.90 -1.60
CA GLY A 158 22.71 -5.26 -2.06
C GLY A 158 22.55 -4.56 -3.41
N ASP A 159 22.36 -5.28 -4.52
CA ASP A 159 22.02 -4.74 -5.83
C ASP A 159 20.68 -5.29 -6.30
N GLY A 160 19.64 -4.45 -6.22
CA GLY A 160 18.27 -4.83 -6.59
C GLY A 160 18.10 -5.15 -8.07
N ARG A 161 18.84 -4.48 -8.96
CA ARG A 161 18.77 -4.72 -10.41
C ARG A 161 19.40 -6.06 -10.79
N GLU A 162 20.56 -6.35 -10.26
CA GLU A 162 21.23 -7.62 -10.54
C GLU A 162 20.48 -8.80 -9.91
N ALA A 163 20.00 -8.66 -8.69
CA ALA A 163 19.16 -9.66 -8.04
C ALA A 163 17.88 -9.96 -8.85
N ALA A 164 17.18 -8.93 -9.35
CA ALA A 164 16.01 -9.13 -10.21
C ALA A 164 16.33 -9.86 -11.51
N ARG A 165 17.47 -9.53 -12.14
CA ARG A 165 17.92 -10.21 -13.36
C ARG A 165 18.26 -11.66 -13.10
N LYS A 166 18.96 -11.97 -12.00
CA LYS A 166 19.33 -13.33 -11.59
C LYS A 166 18.07 -14.17 -11.36
N LEU A 167 17.12 -13.67 -10.60
CA LEU A 167 15.83 -14.34 -10.36
C LEU A 167 15.05 -14.61 -11.66
N TRP A 168 15.06 -13.66 -12.58
CA TRP A 168 14.38 -13.86 -13.86
C TRP A 168 15.06 -14.93 -14.72
N ARG A 169 16.38 -14.89 -14.84
CA ARG A 169 17.14 -15.84 -15.66
C ARG A 169 17.12 -17.26 -15.14
N GLU A 170 17.29 -17.44 -13.83
CA GLU A 170 17.48 -18.76 -13.25
C GLU A 170 16.17 -19.47 -12.90
N VAL A 171 15.16 -18.73 -12.48
CA VAL A 171 13.91 -19.31 -11.94
C VAL A 171 12.64 -18.69 -12.48
N ALA A 172 12.72 -17.80 -13.46
CA ALA A 172 11.61 -17.09 -14.09
C ALA A 172 10.71 -16.33 -13.11
N ILE A 173 11.27 -15.82 -12.00
CA ILE A 173 10.52 -15.01 -11.03
C ILE A 173 10.74 -13.53 -11.34
N LYS A 174 9.64 -12.81 -11.56
CA LYS A 174 9.63 -11.37 -11.80
C LYS A 174 9.47 -10.61 -10.49
N THR A 175 10.45 -9.77 -10.19
CA THR A 175 10.44 -8.81 -9.08
C THR A 175 10.65 -7.40 -9.60
N VAL A 176 10.44 -6.39 -8.76
CA VAL A 176 10.68 -4.99 -9.16
C VAL A 176 11.93 -4.49 -8.45
N PRO A 177 13.00 -4.10 -9.20
CA PRO A 177 14.14 -3.41 -8.60
C PRO A 177 13.70 -2.13 -7.92
N GLY A 178 14.18 -1.89 -6.70
CA GLY A 178 13.73 -0.77 -5.88
C GLY A 178 14.13 0.59 -6.44
N GLU A 179 15.21 0.67 -7.20
CA GLU A 179 15.63 1.89 -7.88
C GLU A 179 14.58 2.46 -8.85
N LEU A 180 13.69 1.59 -9.40
CA LEU A 180 12.58 2.01 -10.26
C LEU A 180 11.42 2.63 -9.47
N MET A 181 11.46 2.55 -8.15
CA MET A 181 10.43 3.08 -7.24
C MET A 181 10.92 4.30 -6.46
N ALA A 182 12.16 4.67 -6.63
CA ALA A 182 12.78 5.82 -5.97
C ALA A 182 13.41 6.74 -7.01
N ARG A 183 13.56 8.00 -6.65
CA ARG A 183 14.24 9.00 -7.47
C ARG A 183 15.63 9.29 -6.89
N SER A 184 16.65 9.22 -7.72
CA SER A 184 17.98 9.74 -7.35
C SER A 184 17.94 11.26 -7.29
N LEU A 185 18.52 11.84 -6.26
CA LEU A 185 18.82 13.27 -6.20
C LEU A 185 20.21 13.51 -6.76
N VAL A 186 20.49 14.74 -7.18
CA VAL A 186 21.79 15.10 -7.76
C VAL A 186 22.88 14.91 -6.70
N GLY A 187 23.85 14.04 -6.99
CA GLY A 187 24.97 13.73 -6.09
C GLY A 187 24.67 12.70 -5.00
N GLU A 188 23.47 12.09 -4.99
CA GLU A 188 23.10 11.05 -4.03
C GLU A 188 22.83 9.72 -4.72
N GLU A 189 23.11 8.62 -4.01
CA GLU A 189 22.73 7.28 -4.45
C GLU A 189 21.20 7.11 -4.42
N ASN A 190 20.69 6.27 -5.32
CA ASN A 190 19.27 5.96 -5.32
C ASN A 190 18.89 5.14 -4.07
N PRO A 191 18.00 5.63 -3.20
CA PRO A 191 17.67 4.96 -1.93
C PRO A 191 17.00 3.60 -2.12
N GLY A 192 16.50 3.29 -3.30
CA GLY A 192 15.93 1.98 -3.64
C GLY A 192 16.93 1.00 -4.28
N GLN A 193 18.15 1.42 -4.57
CA GLN A 193 19.13 0.64 -5.35
C GLN A 193 19.38 -0.75 -4.75
N SER A 194 19.50 -0.84 -3.43
CA SER A 194 19.80 -2.08 -2.71
C SER A 194 18.60 -2.97 -2.46
N TYR A 195 17.43 -2.68 -3.03
CA TYR A 195 16.19 -3.35 -2.67
C TYR A 195 15.48 -4.01 -3.84
N LEU A 196 14.70 -5.06 -3.50
CA LEU A 196 13.68 -5.67 -4.36
C LEU A 196 12.29 -5.50 -3.74
N ARG A 197 11.29 -5.19 -4.58
CA ARG A 197 9.89 -5.34 -4.20
C ARG A 197 9.37 -6.68 -4.71
N ILE A 198 8.86 -7.49 -3.79
CA ILE A 198 8.21 -8.78 -4.04
C ILE A 198 6.74 -8.65 -3.70
N ALA A 199 5.84 -9.06 -4.60
CA ALA A 199 4.38 -9.04 -4.37
C ALA A 199 3.89 -10.41 -3.94
N LEU A 200 3.17 -10.47 -2.82
CA LEU A 200 2.61 -11.70 -2.22
C LEU A 200 1.16 -11.91 -2.65
N VAL A 201 0.90 -11.96 -3.96
CA VAL A 201 -0.47 -11.94 -4.53
C VAL A 201 -1.00 -13.28 -5.01
N TYR A 202 -0.19 -14.32 -4.95
CA TYR A 202 -0.58 -15.69 -5.31
C TYR A 202 -1.06 -16.47 -4.08
N ASP A 203 -1.71 -17.62 -4.31
CA ASP A 203 -2.08 -18.53 -3.22
C ASP A 203 -0.87 -18.98 -2.38
N ALA A 204 -1.13 -19.46 -1.18
CA ALA A 204 -0.10 -19.81 -0.21
C ALA A 204 0.94 -20.82 -0.77
N LYS A 205 0.47 -21.84 -1.52
CA LYS A 205 1.36 -22.87 -2.10
C LYS A 205 2.27 -22.27 -3.18
N THR A 206 1.72 -21.47 -4.08
CA THR A 206 2.48 -20.78 -5.13
C THR A 206 3.42 -19.74 -4.53
N THR A 207 2.99 -19.02 -3.51
CA THR A 207 3.82 -18.05 -2.77
C THR A 207 4.99 -18.76 -2.09
N GLU A 208 4.76 -19.84 -1.35
CA GLU A 208 5.83 -20.62 -0.72
C GLU A 208 6.84 -21.14 -1.75
N PHE A 209 6.35 -21.74 -2.83
CA PHE A 209 7.21 -22.24 -3.91
C PHE A 209 8.08 -21.14 -4.53
N GLY A 210 7.51 -19.97 -4.78
CA GLY A 210 8.24 -18.83 -5.32
C GLY A 210 9.28 -18.29 -4.34
N LEU A 211 8.92 -18.15 -3.07
CA LEU A 211 9.82 -17.63 -2.04
C LEU A 211 10.99 -18.58 -1.75
N ARG A 212 10.77 -19.92 -1.75
CA ARG A 212 11.86 -20.92 -1.66
C ARG A 212 12.84 -20.82 -2.83
N LYS A 213 12.36 -20.53 -4.04
CA LYS A 213 13.25 -20.29 -5.18
C LYS A 213 14.05 -19.00 -5.03
N ILE A 214 13.42 -17.94 -4.52
CA ILE A 214 14.09 -16.67 -4.23
C ILE A 214 15.20 -16.89 -3.19
N GLU A 215 14.88 -17.59 -2.09
CA GLU A 215 15.82 -17.95 -1.05
C GLU A 215 17.04 -18.68 -1.63
N LYS A 216 16.77 -19.74 -2.41
CA LYS A 216 17.84 -20.55 -3.03
C LYS A 216 18.75 -19.74 -3.96
N VAL A 217 18.18 -18.86 -4.79
CA VAL A 217 18.95 -18.07 -5.77
C VAL A 217 19.75 -16.96 -5.12
N LEU A 218 19.22 -16.32 -4.10
CA LEU A 218 19.84 -15.13 -3.50
C LEU A 218 20.75 -15.46 -2.29
N TYR A 219 20.50 -16.56 -1.58
CA TYR A 219 21.11 -16.81 -0.27
C TYR A 219 21.69 -18.22 -0.09
N ALA A 220 21.40 -19.21 -0.95
CA ALA A 220 22.13 -20.47 -0.91
C ALA A 220 23.53 -20.29 -1.51
N GLU A 221 24.54 -20.74 -0.76
CA GLU A 221 25.93 -20.83 -1.23
C GLU A 221 26.09 -21.92 -2.32
#